data_0c5c106d787cb5973ef908a7dfffb168
#
_entry.id   0c5c106d787cb5973ef908a7dfffb168
#
_cell.length_a   1.000
_cell.length_b   1.000
_cell.length_c   1.000
_cell.angle_alpha   90.00
_cell.angle_beta   90.00
_cell.angle_gamma   90.00
#
_symmetry.space_group_name_H-M   'P 1'
#
loop_
_entity.id
_entity.type
_entity.pdbx_description
1 polymer ?
#
loop_
_entity_poly.entity_id
_entity_poly.type
_entity_poly.pdbx_seq_one_letter_code
_entity_poly.pdbx_strand_id
1 'polypeptide(L)'
;MPSFRTLVLALTLTAIAPAVSAHSLKDLETMLGDQKKYFQSIDKDAPAFTLRDTDGRTVRLGSFRGKVVVLHFIYASCPDICPLHSDRIAEIQNLVNQSPMKEQVQFISITTDPGRDTPPVLRDYGRAHGLDSVNWMFLTTASDQPEAETRNLAAQFGHRFDKTDDGYQIHGIVTHVIDKEGRWRANFHGLKFDPTNLVVFVNALVNDVEKPHAHPKPSLWDRIKGWF
;
A
#
# COMPACT_ATOMS: atom_id res chain seq x y z
N MET A 1 -50.51 23.70 58.00
CA MET A 1 -50.33 22.63 57.00
C MET A 1 -49.06 22.97 56.23
N PRO A 2 -47.95 22.25 56.46
CA PRO A 2 -46.70 22.49 55.74
C PRO A 2 -46.64 21.62 54.45
N SER A 3 -46.35 22.21 53.34
CA SER A 3 -46.19 21.54 52.05
C SER A 3 -44.77 20.96 51.92
N PHE A 4 -44.70 19.63 51.70
CA PHE A 4 -43.50 18.89 51.38
C PHE A 4 -43.07 19.23 49.93
N ARG A 5 -41.90 19.84 49.77
CA ARG A 5 -41.21 19.96 48.50
C ARG A 5 -40.28 18.75 48.33
N THR A 6 -40.66 17.87 47.41
CA THR A 6 -39.84 16.73 47.03
C THR A 6 -38.68 17.20 46.14
N LEU A 7 -37.44 17.08 46.62
CA LEU A 7 -36.20 17.37 45.89
C LEU A 7 -35.88 16.14 45.05
N VAL A 8 -36.03 16.20 43.74
CA VAL A 8 -35.61 15.15 42.83
C VAL A 8 -34.15 15.38 42.49
N LEU A 9 -33.27 14.57 43.03
CA LEU A 9 -31.85 14.54 42.72
C LEU A 9 -31.64 13.78 41.40
N ALA A 10 -31.41 14.50 40.29
CA ALA A 10 -31.06 13.89 39.02
C ALA A 10 -29.58 13.45 39.04
N LEU A 11 -29.38 12.13 39.14
CA LEU A 11 -28.06 11.54 39.05
C LEU A 11 -27.65 11.46 37.57
N THR A 12 -26.82 12.37 37.09
CA THR A 12 -26.25 12.32 35.74
C THR A 12 -25.13 11.29 35.70
N LEU A 13 -25.43 10.12 35.11
CA LEU A 13 -24.45 9.09 34.83
C LEU A 13 -23.58 9.53 33.63
N THR A 14 -22.40 10.09 33.90
CA THR A 14 -21.39 10.37 32.87
C THR A 14 -20.79 9.03 32.41
N ALA A 15 -21.23 8.52 31.24
CA ALA A 15 -20.60 7.39 30.60
C ALA A 15 -19.19 7.81 30.11
N ILE A 16 -18.16 7.35 30.82
CA ILE A 16 -16.78 7.44 30.34
C ILE A 16 -16.64 6.38 29.24
N ALA A 17 -16.76 6.80 27.98
CA ALA A 17 -16.42 5.96 26.86
C ALA A 17 -14.90 5.67 26.93
N PRO A 18 -14.46 4.39 26.88
CA PRO A 18 -13.05 4.08 26.79
C PRO A 18 -12.50 4.69 25.50
N ALA A 19 -11.43 5.48 25.61
CA ALA A 19 -10.69 5.95 24.46
C ALA A 19 -10.12 4.70 23.75
N VAL A 20 -10.70 4.33 22.61
CA VAL A 20 -10.12 3.33 21.72
C VAL A 20 -8.82 3.94 21.22
N SER A 21 -7.69 3.48 21.77
CA SER A 21 -6.36 3.85 21.29
C SER A 21 -6.24 3.29 19.87
N ALA A 22 -6.32 4.14 18.86
CA ALA A 22 -5.95 3.75 17.51
C ALA A 22 -4.45 3.42 17.54
N HIS A 23 -4.10 2.17 17.20
CA HIS A 23 -2.72 1.74 17.10
C HIS A 23 -2.00 2.65 16.08
N SER A 24 -0.87 3.21 16.48
CA SER A 24 -0.06 4.03 15.58
C SER A 24 0.54 3.14 14.48
N LEU A 25 0.91 3.73 13.33
CA LEU A 25 1.63 2.99 12.29
C LEU A 25 2.91 2.35 12.84
N LYS A 26 3.57 2.99 13.80
CA LYS A 26 4.76 2.47 14.49
C LYS A 26 4.45 1.21 15.31
N ASP A 27 3.29 1.14 15.96
CA ASP A 27 2.87 -0.06 16.70
C ASP A 27 2.61 -1.21 15.72
N LEU A 28 1.98 -0.90 14.59
CA LEU A 28 1.75 -1.85 13.51
C LEU A 28 3.08 -2.34 12.90
N GLU A 29 4.02 -1.44 12.61
CA GLU A 29 5.36 -1.78 12.13
C GLU A 29 6.12 -2.66 13.12
N THR A 30 5.97 -2.41 14.42
CA THR A 30 6.58 -3.22 15.48
C THR A 30 5.96 -4.62 15.50
N MET A 31 4.66 -4.71 15.46
CA MET A 31 3.94 -6.00 15.44
C MET A 31 4.27 -6.83 14.18
N LEU A 32 4.35 -6.19 13.01
CA LEU A 32 4.76 -6.84 11.77
C LEU A 32 6.26 -7.14 11.76
N GLY A 33 7.08 -6.33 12.44
CA GLY A 33 8.52 -6.51 12.56
C GLY A 33 8.93 -7.78 13.32
N ASP A 34 8.05 -8.34 14.16
CA ASP A 34 8.24 -9.65 14.77
C ASP A 34 8.27 -10.77 13.71
N GLN A 35 7.70 -10.51 12.54
CA GLN A 35 7.78 -11.37 11.34
C GLN A 35 8.92 -10.93 10.39
N LYS A 36 10.09 -10.58 10.92
CA LYS A 36 11.27 -10.03 10.19
C LYS A 36 11.60 -10.73 8.88
N LYS A 37 11.19 -11.97 8.72
CA LYS A 37 11.41 -12.75 7.49
C LYS A 37 10.58 -12.24 6.31
N TYR A 38 9.43 -11.65 6.57
CA TYR A 38 8.45 -11.31 5.53
C TYR A 38 8.12 -9.83 5.45
N PHE A 39 8.43 -9.04 6.47
CA PHE A 39 8.16 -7.61 6.53
C PHE A 39 9.42 -6.81 6.82
N GLN A 40 9.60 -5.72 6.08
CA GLN A 40 10.67 -4.74 6.27
C GLN A 40 10.07 -3.34 6.23
N SER A 41 10.12 -2.62 7.34
CA SER A 41 9.81 -1.18 7.37
C SER A 41 10.89 -0.39 6.65
N ILE A 42 10.46 0.60 5.86
CA ILE A 42 11.32 1.51 5.10
C ILE A 42 10.73 2.91 5.27
N ASP A 43 11.58 3.93 5.26
CA ASP A 43 11.14 5.32 5.28
C ASP A 43 12.09 6.19 4.45
N LYS A 44 11.87 6.17 3.14
CA LYS A 44 12.63 6.98 2.17
C LYS A 44 11.78 7.33 0.96
N ASP A 45 12.22 8.28 0.17
CA ASP A 45 11.55 8.58 -1.09
C ASP A 45 11.59 7.36 -2.01
N ALA A 46 10.43 7.06 -2.63
CA ALA A 46 10.38 6.01 -3.64
C ALA A 46 11.11 6.45 -4.91
N PRO A 47 11.85 5.53 -5.57
CA PRO A 47 12.44 5.82 -6.87
C PRO A 47 11.40 6.34 -7.86
N ALA A 48 11.66 7.53 -8.41
CA ALA A 48 10.78 8.14 -9.40
C ALA A 48 10.87 7.39 -10.73
N PHE A 49 9.75 7.30 -11.43
CA PHE A 49 9.71 6.72 -12.77
C PHE A 49 8.78 7.48 -13.70
N THR A 50 9.05 7.36 -14.99
CA THR A 50 8.16 7.74 -16.09
C THR A 50 8.15 6.59 -17.09
N LEU A 51 7.03 5.87 -17.14
CA LEU A 51 6.85 4.66 -17.95
C LEU A 51 5.58 4.79 -18.79
N ARG A 52 5.20 3.73 -19.51
CA ARG A 52 3.93 3.65 -20.24
C ARG A 52 3.04 2.53 -19.73
N ASP A 53 1.74 2.77 -19.73
CA ASP A 53 0.75 1.72 -19.52
C ASP A 53 0.51 0.89 -20.81
N THR A 54 -0.34 -0.12 -20.71
CA THR A 54 -0.68 -0.97 -21.84
C THR A 54 -1.50 -0.28 -22.94
N ASP A 55 -2.01 0.93 -22.68
CA ASP A 55 -2.70 1.77 -23.67
C ASP A 55 -1.76 2.82 -24.28
N GLY A 56 -0.48 2.81 -23.91
CA GLY A 56 0.53 3.72 -24.39
C GLY A 56 0.54 5.10 -23.70
N ARG A 57 -0.24 5.29 -22.62
CA ARG A 57 -0.28 6.55 -21.87
C ARG A 57 0.96 6.65 -20.99
N THR A 58 1.51 7.85 -20.91
CA THR A 58 2.63 8.12 -19.99
C THR A 58 2.15 8.14 -18.53
N VAL A 59 2.80 7.35 -17.70
CA VAL A 59 2.52 7.21 -16.27
C VAL A 59 3.76 7.59 -15.47
N ARG A 60 3.59 8.44 -14.48
CA ARG A 60 4.64 8.86 -13.54
C ARG A 60 4.24 8.48 -12.11
N LEU A 61 5.20 8.12 -11.27
CA LEU A 61 4.90 7.85 -9.85
C LEU A 61 4.17 9.04 -9.19
N GLY A 62 4.56 10.27 -9.53
CA GLY A 62 3.91 11.48 -9.00
C GLY A 62 2.43 11.63 -9.35
N SER A 63 1.92 10.90 -10.37
CA SER A 63 0.50 10.90 -10.74
C SER A 63 -0.39 10.19 -9.72
N PHE A 64 0.21 9.45 -8.78
CA PHE A 64 -0.49 8.72 -7.72
C PHE A 64 -0.46 9.43 -6.37
N ARG A 65 -0.03 10.70 -6.31
CA ARG A 65 -0.14 11.49 -5.08
C ARG A 65 -1.57 11.47 -4.55
N GLY A 66 -1.72 11.25 -3.25
CA GLY A 66 -3.02 11.06 -2.60
C GLY A 66 -3.53 9.61 -2.61
N LYS A 67 -2.84 8.68 -3.28
CA LYS A 67 -3.13 7.23 -3.24
C LYS A 67 -1.97 6.46 -2.65
N VAL A 68 -2.28 5.37 -1.96
CA VAL A 68 -1.29 4.36 -1.59
C VAL A 68 -1.03 3.49 -2.81
N VAL A 69 0.25 3.24 -3.13
CA VAL A 69 0.66 2.41 -4.25
C VAL A 69 1.21 1.09 -3.74
N VAL A 70 0.66 -0.02 -4.24
CA VAL A 70 1.18 -1.38 -4.07
C VAL A 70 1.84 -1.80 -5.36
N LEU A 71 3.17 -1.89 -5.36
CA LEU A 71 3.99 -2.08 -6.55
C LEU A 71 4.77 -3.39 -6.49
N HIS A 72 4.84 -4.10 -7.59
CA HIS A 72 5.75 -5.25 -7.73
C HIS A 72 6.27 -5.37 -9.16
N PHE A 73 7.40 -6.09 -9.31
CA PHE A 73 8.02 -6.35 -10.59
C PHE A 73 7.73 -7.77 -11.05
N ILE A 74 7.49 -7.92 -12.35
CA ILE A 74 7.18 -9.20 -12.98
C ILE A 74 7.94 -9.35 -14.30
N TYR A 75 7.90 -10.55 -14.89
CA TYR A 75 7.95 -10.79 -16.34
C TYR A 75 6.94 -11.87 -16.67
N ALA A 76 6.12 -11.65 -17.72
CA ALA A 76 4.95 -12.48 -18.00
C ALA A 76 5.31 -13.89 -18.42
N SER A 77 6.48 -14.10 -19.02
CA SER A 77 7.01 -15.41 -19.42
C SER A 77 7.69 -16.20 -18.30
N CYS A 78 7.65 -15.72 -17.05
CA CYS A 78 8.17 -16.45 -15.88
C CYS A 78 7.39 -17.77 -15.70
N PRO A 79 8.06 -18.91 -15.70
CA PRO A 79 7.35 -20.21 -15.62
C PRO A 79 6.97 -20.59 -14.18
N ASP A 80 7.42 -19.86 -13.17
CA ASP A 80 7.40 -20.34 -11.77
C ASP A 80 6.78 -19.33 -10.80
N ILE A 81 7.51 -18.27 -10.44
CA ILE A 81 7.20 -17.52 -9.23
C ILE A 81 6.37 -16.25 -9.48
N CYS A 82 6.47 -15.62 -10.67
CA CYS A 82 5.71 -14.41 -10.98
C CYS A 82 4.20 -14.65 -11.04
N PRO A 83 3.71 -15.77 -11.63
CA PRO A 83 2.30 -16.15 -11.57
C PRO A 83 1.79 -16.22 -10.13
N LEU A 84 2.47 -16.96 -9.27
CA LEU A 84 2.09 -17.12 -7.85
C LEU A 84 2.11 -15.79 -7.09
N HIS A 85 3.04 -14.90 -7.43
CA HIS A 85 3.07 -13.55 -6.84
C HIS A 85 1.87 -12.71 -7.30
N SER A 86 1.55 -12.76 -8.58
CA SER A 86 0.40 -12.04 -9.13
C SER A 86 -0.91 -12.55 -8.56
N ASP A 87 -1.08 -13.87 -8.39
CA ASP A 87 -2.25 -14.46 -7.74
C ASP A 87 -2.37 -13.98 -6.28
N ARG A 88 -1.25 -13.92 -5.55
CA ARG A 88 -1.23 -13.37 -4.17
C ARG A 88 -1.62 -11.90 -4.13
N ILE A 89 -1.17 -11.09 -5.07
CA ILE A 89 -1.55 -9.68 -5.13
C ILE A 89 -3.01 -9.52 -5.59
N ALA A 90 -3.54 -10.38 -6.45
CA ALA A 90 -4.95 -10.39 -6.81
C ALA A 90 -5.86 -10.67 -5.59
N GLU A 91 -5.45 -11.60 -4.72
CA GLU A 91 -6.13 -11.85 -3.44
C GLU A 91 -6.16 -10.58 -2.58
N ILE A 92 -5.03 -9.89 -2.43
CA ILE A 92 -4.92 -8.64 -1.67
C ILE A 92 -5.77 -7.54 -2.31
N GLN A 93 -5.73 -7.39 -3.64
CA GLN A 93 -6.56 -6.45 -4.36
C GLN A 93 -8.04 -6.69 -4.10
N ASN A 94 -8.48 -7.94 -4.13
CA ASN A 94 -9.86 -8.31 -3.86
C ASN A 94 -10.30 -7.88 -2.45
N LEU A 95 -9.46 -8.11 -1.42
CA LEU A 95 -9.73 -7.66 -0.05
C LEU A 95 -9.82 -6.11 0.04
N VAL A 96 -8.92 -5.40 -0.63
CA VAL A 96 -8.96 -3.93 -0.71
C VAL A 96 -10.22 -3.45 -1.42
N ASN A 97 -10.60 -4.08 -2.54
CA ASN A 97 -11.73 -3.69 -3.39
C ASN A 97 -13.09 -3.94 -2.73
N GLN A 98 -13.15 -4.80 -1.71
CA GLN A 98 -14.35 -5.00 -0.89
C GLN A 98 -14.53 -3.92 0.18
N SER A 99 -13.64 -2.94 0.25
CA SER A 99 -13.63 -1.86 1.24
C SER A 99 -13.64 -0.48 0.59
N PRO A 100 -13.89 0.61 1.35
CA PRO A 100 -13.77 1.98 0.85
C PRO A 100 -12.36 2.34 0.37
N MET A 101 -11.33 1.55 0.65
CA MET A 101 -9.97 1.78 0.18
C MET A 101 -9.80 1.62 -1.34
N LYS A 102 -10.75 1.00 -2.03
CA LYS A 102 -10.70 0.74 -3.48
C LYS A 102 -10.27 1.95 -4.30
N GLU A 103 -10.82 3.12 -3.97
CA GLU A 103 -10.54 4.37 -4.69
C GLU A 103 -9.21 5.03 -4.28
N GLN A 104 -8.63 4.60 -3.16
CA GLN A 104 -7.46 5.21 -2.54
C GLN A 104 -6.19 4.37 -2.71
N VAL A 105 -6.31 3.18 -3.30
CA VAL A 105 -5.18 2.26 -3.51
C VAL A 105 -5.01 1.98 -5.00
N GLN A 106 -3.78 2.08 -5.48
CA GLN A 106 -3.39 1.73 -6.84
C GLN A 106 -2.43 0.55 -6.81
N PHE A 107 -2.75 -0.50 -7.56
CA PHE A 107 -1.86 -1.63 -7.79
C PHE A 107 -1.11 -1.44 -9.10
N ILE A 108 0.21 -1.70 -9.09
CA ILE A 108 1.07 -1.52 -10.25
C ILE A 108 1.99 -2.74 -10.41
N SER A 109 1.94 -3.36 -11.58
CA SER A 109 2.93 -4.34 -12.01
C SER A 109 3.83 -3.73 -13.07
N ILE A 110 5.14 -3.75 -12.84
CA ILE A 110 6.14 -3.26 -13.81
C ILE A 110 6.86 -4.46 -14.42
N THR A 111 6.82 -4.58 -15.75
CA THR A 111 7.59 -5.65 -16.38
C THR A 111 9.09 -5.35 -16.37
N THR A 112 9.89 -6.37 -16.13
CA THR A 112 11.35 -6.32 -16.25
C THR A 112 11.86 -6.86 -17.59
N ASP A 113 10.93 -7.30 -18.46
CA ASP A 113 11.22 -7.85 -19.78
C ASP A 113 10.34 -7.20 -20.88
N PRO A 114 10.47 -5.87 -21.08
CA PRO A 114 9.59 -5.12 -21.97
C PRO A 114 9.68 -5.56 -23.43
N GLY A 115 10.77 -6.20 -23.84
CA GLY A 115 10.92 -6.72 -25.20
C GLY A 115 9.98 -7.87 -25.52
N ARG A 116 9.70 -8.76 -24.55
CA ARG A 116 8.75 -9.89 -24.69
C ARG A 116 7.36 -9.55 -24.17
N ASP A 117 7.29 -8.78 -23.10
CA ASP A 117 6.05 -8.43 -22.42
C ASP A 117 5.36 -7.24 -23.10
N THR A 118 4.90 -7.48 -24.31
CA THR A 118 4.15 -6.46 -25.07
C THR A 118 2.82 -6.12 -24.40
N PRO A 119 2.19 -4.97 -24.69
CA PRO A 119 0.90 -4.62 -24.10
C PRO A 119 -0.20 -5.67 -24.23
N PRO A 120 -0.37 -6.40 -25.37
CA PRO A 120 -1.31 -7.53 -25.42
C PRO A 120 -0.96 -8.65 -24.44
N VAL A 121 0.33 -9.03 -24.34
CA VAL A 121 0.81 -10.09 -23.43
C VAL A 121 0.51 -9.71 -21.98
N LEU A 122 0.79 -8.47 -21.58
CA LEU A 122 0.50 -7.99 -20.22
C LEU A 122 -1.00 -7.97 -19.89
N ARG A 123 -1.85 -7.59 -20.86
CA ARG A 123 -3.30 -7.62 -20.67
C ARG A 123 -3.83 -9.07 -20.53
N ASP A 124 -3.31 -9.99 -21.33
CA ASP A 124 -3.67 -11.41 -21.25
C ASP A 124 -3.22 -12.02 -19.91
N TYR A 125 -1.99 -11.72 -19.49
CA TYR A 125 -1.46 -12.09 -18.19
C TYR A 125 -2.35 -11.59 -17.05
N GLY A 126 -2.74 -10.32 -17.06
CA GLY A 126 -3.61 -9.74 -16.04
C GLY A 126 -4.96 -10.48 -15.94
N ARG A 127 -5.59 -10.78 -17.08
CA ARG A 127 -6.85 -11.54 -17.10
C ARG A 127 -6.67 -12.98 -16.57
N ALA A 128 -5.57 -13.62 -16.92
CA ALA A 128 -5.28 -14.99 -16.48
C ALA A 128 -5.10 -15.09 -14.96
N HIS A 129 -4.61 -14.02 -14.32
CA HIS A 129 -4.35 -13.96 -12.87
C HIS A 129 -5.44 -13.22 -12.08
N GLY A 130 -6.59 -12.91 -12.70
CA GLY A 130 -7.73 -12.30 -11.99
C GLY A 130 -7.48 -10.88 -11.49
N LEU A 131 -6.58 -10.14 -12.15
CA LEU A 131 -6.25 -8.76 -11.78
C LEU A 131 -7.34 -7.81 -12.26
N ASP A 132 -7.94 -7.06 -11.35
CA ASP A 132 -9.03 -6.13 -11.67
C ASP A 132 -8.46 -4.78 -12.14
N SER A 133 -8.71 -4.44 -13.40
CA SER A 133 -8.25 -3.21 -14.03
C SER A 133 -8.83 -1.92 -13.43
N VAL A 134 -9.78 -2.00 -12.52
CA VAL A 134 -10.39 -0.83 -11.87
C VAL A 134 -9.37 0.02 -11.11
N ASN A 135 -8.41 -0.63 -10.45
CA ASN A 135 -7.30 0.02 -9.75
C ASN A 135 -5.97 -0.73 -9.93
N TRP A 136 -5.84 -1.49 -11.00
CA TRP A 136 -4.59 -2.14 -11.40
C TRP A 136 -4.13 -1.68 -12.75
N MET A 137 -2.82 -1.53 -12.93
CA MET A 137 -2.21 -1.28 -14.23
C MET A 137 -0.88 -2.00 -14.37
N PHE A 138 -0.55 -2.31 -15.62
CA PHE A 138 0.78 -2.75 -16.02
C PHE A 138 1.56 -1.60 -16.60
N LEU A 139 2.85 -1.52 -16.26
CA LEU A 139 3.76 -0.54 -16.82
C LEU A 139 4.93 -1.23 -17.53
N THR A 140 5.35 -0.61 -18.63
CA THR A 140 6.47 -1.02 -19.48
C THR A 140 7.28 0.21 -19.89
N THR A 141 8.42 0.02 -20.57
CA THR A 141 9.21 1.12 -21.13
C THR A 141 8.44 1.87 -22.20
N ALA A 142 8.73 3.16 -22.38
CA ALA A 142 8.32 3.89 -23.56
C ALA A 142 9.18 3.43 -24.78
N SER A 143 8.65 3.62 -25.99
CA SER A 143 9.31 3.19 -27.23
C SER A 143 10.66 3.90 -27.48
N ASP A 144 10.88 5.04 -26.86
CA ASP A 144 12.10 5.86 -26.90
C ASP A 144 13.04 5.60 -25.72
N GLN A 145 12.67 4.70 -24.81
CA GLN A 145 13.48 4.30 -23.65
C GLN A 145 14.19 2.96 -23.91
N PRO A 146 15.39 2.77 -23.34
CA PRO A 146 16.05 1.46 -23.40
C PRO A 146 15.25 0.40 -22.62
N GLU A 147 15.26 -0.83 -23.08
CA GLU A 147 14.64 -1.96 -22.37
C GLU A 147 15.15 -2.14 -20.94
N ALA A 148 16.39 -1.72 -20.69
CA ALA A 148 16.98 -1.78 -19.35
C ALA A 148 16.33 -0.82 -18.33
N GLU A 149 15.51 0.13 -18.79
CA GLU A 149 14.93 1.15 -17.89
C GLU A 149 14.14 0.55 -16.73
N THR A 150 13.27 -0.41 -17.00
CA THR A 150 12.48 -1.05 -15.95
C THR A 150 13.33 -1.95 -15.04
N ARG A 151 14.39 -2.59 -15.57
CA ARG A 151 15.36 -3.33 -14.73
C ARG A 151 16.17 -2.40 -13.84
N ASN A 152 16.61 -1.26 -14.38
CA ASN A 152 17.30 -0.23 -13.60
C ASN A 152 16.42 0.32 -12.49
N LEU A 153 15.14 0.55 -12.77
CA LEU A 153 14.17 0.94 -11.75
C LEU A 153 14.00 -0.15 -10.68
N ALA A 154 13.85 -1.40 -11.09
CA ALA A 154 13.74 -2.51 -10.14
C ALA A 154 15.01 -2.66 -9.27
N ALA A 155 16.19 -2.41 -9.82
CA ALA A 155 17.44 -2.40 -9.06
C ALA A 155 17.45 -1.27 -8.00
N GLN A 156 16.87 -0.11 -8.27
CA GLN A 156 16.70 0.97 -7.28
C GLN A 156 15.75 0.57 -6.13
N PHE A 157 14.79 -0.31 -6.42
CA PHE A 157 13.94 -0.97 -5.41
C PHE A 157 14.61 -2.16 -4.72
N GLY A 158 15.89 -2.43 -5.02
CA GLY A 158 16.69 -3.46 -4.36
C GLY A 158 16.62 -4.84 -5.00
N HIS A 159 16.01 -4.97 -6.19
CA HIS A 159 16.02 -6.22 -6.94
C HIS A 159 17.39 -6.49 -7.57
N ARG A 160 17.71 -7.78 -7.71
CA ARG A 160 18.89 -8.26 -8.42
C ARG A 160 18.47 -9.03 -9.66
N PHE A 161 19.33 -9.03 -10.65
CA PHE A 161 19.11 -9.73 -11.91
C PHE A 161 20.34 -10.57 -12.26
N ASP A 162 20.10 -11.82 -12.64
CA ASP A 162 21.10 -12.64 -13.32
C ASP A 162 20.79 -12.68 -14.80
N LYS A 163 21.80 -12.62 -15.63
CA LYS A 163 21.69 -12.84 -17.06
C LYS A 163 21.67 -14.33 -17.31
N THR A 164 20.66 -14.81 -18.02
CA THR A 164 20.49 -16.18 -18.47
C THR A 164 20.50 -16.24 -20.00
N ASP A 165 20.54 -17.44 -20.57
CA ASP A 165 20.46 -17.63 -22.03
C ASP A 165 19.15 -17.08 -22.61
N ASP A 166 18.07 -17.12 -21.82
CA ASP A 166 16.72 -16.64 -22.19
C ASP A 166 16.47 -15.17 -21.81
N GLY A 167 17.47 -14.42 -21.33
CA GLY A 167 17.34 -13.02 -20.94
C GLY A 167 17.81 -12.71 -19.52
N TYR A 168 16.98 -12.02 -18.73
CA TYR A 168 17.30 -11.67 -17.34
C TYR A 168 16.26 -12.27 -16.38
N GLN A 169 16.74 -12.96 -15.36
CA GLN A 169 15.92 -13.47 -14.27
C GLN A 169 15.98 -12.52 -13.08
N ILE A 170 14.81 -12.10 -12.59
CA ILE A 170 14.70 -11.31 -11.37
C ILE A 170 14.85 -12.21 -10.14
N HIS A 171 15.67 -11.78 -9.18
CA HIS A 171 15.81 -12.44 -7.90
C HIS A 171 14.98 -11.77 -6.83
N GLY A 172 14.29 -12.61 -6.07
CA GLY A 172 13.47 -12.21 -4.95
C GLY A 172 12.07 -11.75 -5.38
N ILE A 173 11.11 -12.09 -4.56
CA ILE A 173 9.74 -11.63 -4.66
C ILE A 173 9.54 -10.58 -3.60
N VAL A 174 9.20 -9.38 -4.01
CA VAL A 174 8.98 -8.27 -3.09
C VAL A 174 7.78 -7.46 -3.57
N THR A 175 6.86 -7.20 -2.65
CA THR A 175 5.80 -6.22 -2.82
C THR A 175 6.19 -4.96 -2.09
N HIS A 176 6.27 -3.86 -2.81
CA HIS A 176 6.61 -2.53 -2.30
C HIS A 176 5.36 -1.74 -1.98
N VAL A 177 5.32 -1.06 -0.84
CA VAL A 177 4.23 -0.18 -0.46
C VAL A 177 4.73 1.25 -0.38
N ILE A 178 4.07 2.15 -1.12
CA ILE A 178 4.40 3.58 -1.21
C ILE A 178 3.17 4.36 -0.71
N ASP A 179 3.37 5.34 0.15
CA ASP A 179 2.29 6.14 0.73
C ASP A 179 1.77 7.23 -0.21
N LYS A 180 0.78 7.97 0.28
CA LYS A 180 0.11 9.06 -0.46
C LYS A 180 1.06 10.21 -0.81
N GLU A 181 2.11 10.38 -0.04
CA GLU A 181 3.16 11.37 -0.24
C GLU A 181 4.29 10.87 -1.17
N GLY A 182 4.21 9.60 -1.62
CA GLY A 182 5.20 8.98 -2.50
C GLY A 182 6.46 8.52 -1.77
N ARG A 183 6.38 8.29 -0.46
CA ARG A 183 7.45 7.67 0.31
C ARG A 183 7.30 6.16 0.27
N TRP A 184 8.38 5.46 0.07
CA TRP A 184 8.44 4.00 0.18
C TRP A 184 8.46 3.62 1.67
N ARG A 185 7.41 2.89 2.10
CA ARG A 185 7.13 2.65 3.51
C ARG A 185 7.42 1.22 3.95
N ALA A 186 7.24 0.26 3.06
CA ALA A 186 7.50 -1.13 3.40
C ALA A 186 7.83 -2.00 2.21
N ASN A 187 8.49 -3.13 2.53
CA ASN A 187 8.59 -4.31 1.68
C ASN A 187 7.91 -5.50 2.36
N PHE A 188 7.14 -6.24 1.57
CA PHE A 188 6.66 -7.57 1.92
C PHE A 188 7.38 -8.59 1.05
N HIS A 189 8.13 -9.50 1.68
CA HIS A 189 9.04 -10.43 1.02
C HIS A 189 8.41 -11.81 0.85
N GLY A 190 8.57 -12.40 -0.33
CA GLY A 190 8.12 -13.75 -0.66
C GLY A 190 6.60 -13.86 -0.81
N LEU A 191 6.10 -15.10 -0.74
CA LEU A 191 4.67 -15.42 -0.88
C LEU A 191 4.00 -15.82 0.43
N LYS A 192 4.77 -16.01 1.50
CA LYS A 192 4.30 -16.59 2.76
C LYS A 192 3.86 -15.56 3.80
N PHE A 193 3.91 -14.26 3.50
CA PHE A 193 3.31 -13.28 4.38
C PHE A 193 1.78 -13.40 4.35
N ASP A 194 1.13 -13.08 5.45
CA ASP A 194 -0.33 -13.04 5.53
C ASP A 194 -0.85 -11.84 4.70
N PRO A 195 -1.72 -12.05 3.68
CA PRO A 195 -2.34 -10.97 2.91
C PRO A 195 -3.00 -9.91 3.78
N THR A 196 -3.61 -10.33 4.89
CA THR A 196 -4.26 -9.43 5.85
C THR A 196 -3.28 -8.41 6.41
N ASN A 197 -2.04 -8.80 6.67
CA ASN A 197 -1.01 -7.89 7.19
C ASN A 197 -0.72 -6.75 6.21
N LEU A 198 -0.64 -7.05 4.90
CA LEU A 198 -0.46 -6.01 3.89
C LEU A 198 -1.70 -5.12 3.80
N VAL A 199 -2.90 -5.70 3.81
CA VAL A 199 -4.16 -4.93 3.79
C VAL A 199 -4.26 -4.00 5.00
N VAL A 200 -3.93 -4.46 6.21
CA VAL A 200 -3.93 -3.65 7.44
C VAL A 200 -2.89 -2.52 7.35
N PHE A 201 -1.69 -2.81 6.82
CA PHE A 201 -0.66 -1.79 6.62
C PHE A 201 -1.10 -0.71 5.61
N VAL A 202 -1.67 -1.12 4.47
CA VAL A 202 -2.24 -0.21 3.47
C VAL A 202 -3.38 0.61 4.07
N ASN A 203 -4.26 0.00 4.87
CA ASN A 203 -5.35 0.69 5.56
C ASN A 203 -4.82 1.80 6.49
N ALA A 204 -3.75 1.52 7.24
CA ALA A 204 -3.14 2.51 8.12
C ALA A 204 -2.60 3.72 7.34
N LEU A 205 -1.97 3.48 6.17
CA LEU A 205 -1.48 4.55 5.29
C LEU A 205 -2.61 5.34 4.62
N VAL A 206 -3.69 4.66 4.21
CA VAL A 206 -4.88 5.31 3.64
C VAL A 206 -5.52 6.26 4.64
N ASN A 207 -5.58 5.88 5.92
CA ASN A 207 -6.23 6.65 6.98
C ASN A 207 -5.29 7.62 7.71
N ASP A 208 -4.07 7.85 7.22
CA ASP A 208 -3.09 8.78 7.81
C ASP A 208 -2.85 8.54 9.32
N VAL A 209 -2.81 7.28 9.74
CA VAL A 209 -2.66 6.90 11.15
C VAL A 209 -1.37 7.45 11.78
N GLU A 210 -0.42 7.89 10.95
CA GLU A 210 0.82 8.55 11.40
C GLU A 210 0.63 9.99 11.88
N LYS A 211 -0.37 10.70 11.31
CA LYS A 211 -0.60 12.09 11.70
C LYS A 211 -1.26 12.05 13.08
N PRO A 212 -0.61 12.61 14.14
CA PRO A 212 -1.31 12.78 15.40
C PRO A 212 -2.63 13.49 15.05
N HIS A 213 -3.76 12.87 15.37
CA HIS A 213 -5.02 13.59 15.31
C HIS A 213 -4.78 14.89 16.05
N ALA A 214 -4.86 16.03 15.35
CA ALA A 214 -4.74 17.33 16.00
C ALA A 214 -5.84 17.35 17.05
N HIS A 215 -5.48 17.05 18.31
CA HIS A 215 -6.39 17.23 19.40
C HIS A 215 -6.83 18.67 19.29
N PRO A 216 -8.13 18.98 19.20
CA PRO A 216 -8.59 20.34 19.20
C PRO A 216 -7.92 20.99 20.43
N LYS A 217 -7.16 22.07 20.17
CA LYS A 217 -6.51 22.79 21.26
C LYS A 217 -7.56 23.02 22.33
N PRO A 218 -7.31 22.66 23.61
CA PRO A 218 -8.30 22.78 24.64
C PRO A 218 -8.86 24.20 24.58
N SER A 219 -10.17 24.30 24.48
CA SER A 219 -10.86 25.59 24.36
C SER A 219 -10.53 26.42 25.61
N LEU A 220 -10.65 27.73 25.53
CA LEU A 220 -10.48 28.59 26.71
C LEU A 220 -11.31 28.09 27.91
N TRP A 221 -12.47 27.50 27.64
CA TRP A 221 -13.36 26.88 28.62
C TRP A 221 -12.80 25.63 29.30
N ASP A 222 -12.06 24.81 28.57
CA ASP A 222 -11.42 23.61 29.12
C ASP A 222 -10.24 23.98 30.02
N ARG A 223 -9.57 25.12 29.75
CA ARG A 223 -8.49 25.66 30.57
C ARG A 223 -9.01 26.27 31.87
N ILE A 224 -10.23 26.82 31.86
CA ILE A 224 -10.85 27.46 33.06
C ILE A 224 -11.41 26.38 33.99
N LYS A 225 -11.95 25.28 33.48
CA LYS A 225 -12.50 24.16 34.27
C LYS A 225 -11.44 23.41 35.11
N GLY A 226 -10.17 23.54 34.78
CA GLY A 226 -9.07 22.93 35.54
C GLY A 226 -8.60 23.79 36.73
N TRP A 227 -9.28 24.90 37.02
CA TRP A 227 -8.94 25.82 38.11
C TRP A 227 -9.96 25.81 39.27
N PHE A 228 -11.00 24.96 39.21
CA PHE A 228 -12.01 24.77 40.26
C PHE A 228 -12.10 23.31 40.70
#